data_3a4b75d68e78414b15cd91283e3bf077
#
_entry.id   3a4b75d68e78414b15cd91283e3bf077
#
_cell.length_a   1.000
_cell.length_b   1.000
_cell.length_c   1.000
_cell.angle_alpha   90.00
_cell.angle_beta   90.00
_cell.angle_gamma   90.00
#
_symmetry.space_group_name_H-M   'P 1'
#
loop_
_entity.id
_entity.type
_entity.pdbx_description
1 polymer ?
#
loop_
_entity_poly.entity_id
_entity_poly.type
_entity_poly.pdbx_seq_one_letter_code
_entity_poly.pdbx_strand_id
1 'polypeptide(L)'
;FPRNLFHTLDFTHEDLNKVNGSFKTGIAKEGWGKKGKAFIHNFPPPNVAYHFNAVMLQDYILSILKNKVKVVENNISSNELDANFIMDCSGKPKTLEKFDISSYIPVNSVHVTQCDWDYPRFQYTLTVARPYGWVFAIPLQDRCSVGYLYNKDINTLEDVKKDVNYIFDK
;
A
#
# COMPACT_ATOMS: atom_id res chain seq x y z
N PHE A 1 4.39 3.61 -6.01
CA PHE A 1 3.84 4.51 -7.03
C PHE A 1 4.91 4.78 -8.08
N PRO A 2 4.55 4.88 -9.37
CA PRO A 2 5.51 5.12 -10.44
C PRO A 2 6.05 6.55 -10.41
N ARG A 3 7.30 6.71 -10.84
CA ARG A 3 8.00 8.00 -10.91
C ARG A 3 7.21 9.09 -11.66
N ASN A 4 6.48 8.72 -12.69
CA ASN A 4 5.75 9.67 -13.52
C ASN A 4 4.67 10.47 -12.77
N LEU A 5 4.01 9.85 -11.76
CA LEU A 5 3.04 10.56 -10.93
C LEU A 5 3.69 11.72 -10.19
N PHE A 6 4.89 11.52 -9.68
CA PHE A 6 5.63 12.54 -8.93
C PHE A 6 6.19 13.64 -9.83
N HIS A 7 6.50 13.33 -11.08
CA HIS A 7 6.87 14.35 -12.08
C HIS A 7 5.77 15.39 -12.28
N THR A 8 4.50 14.98 -12.26
CA THR A 8 3.37 15.90 -12.40
C THR A 8 3.22 16.86 -11.22
N LEU A 9 3.80 16.50 -10.08
CA LEU A 9 3.78 17.28 -8.84
C LEU A 9 5.10 18.01 -8.57
N ASP A 10 6.03 18.02 -9.52
CA ASP A 10 7.40 18.52 -9.36
C ASP A 10 8.12 17.93 -8.13
N PHE A 11 7.72 16.69 -7.76
CA PHE A 11 8.27 15.99 -6.60
C PHE A 11 9.68 15.49 -6.90
N THR A 12 10.61 15.85 -6.04
CA THR A 12 12.03 15.48 -6.13
C THR A 12 12.41 14.41 -5.10
N HIS A 13 13.63 13.90 -5.17
CA HIS A 13 14.16 12.99 -4.15
C HIS A 13 14.28 13.63 -2.76
N GLU A 14 14.45 14.95 -2.71
CA GLU A 14 14.52 15.71 -1.45
C GLU A 14 13.16 15.74 -0.73
N ASP A 15 12.08 15.65 -1.50
CA ASP A 15 10.71 15.62 -0.95
C ASP A 15 10.34 14.28 -0.31
N LEU A 16 11.12 13.21 -0.53
CA LEU A 16 10.91 11.91 0.11
C LEU A 16 10.88 12.00 1.63
N ASN A 17 11.72 12.87 2.21
CA ASN A 17 11.74 13.08 3.66
C ASN A 17 10.43 13.69 4.18
N LYS A 18 9.77 14.55 3.38
CA LYS A 18 8.50 15.19 3.74
C LYS A 18 7.33 14.22 3.82
N VAL A 19 7.46 13.08 3.18
CA VAL A 19 6.40 12.04 3.10
C VAL A 19 6.82 10.72 3.76
N ASN A 20 7.89 10.73 4.56
CA ASN A 20 8.49 9.53 5.16
C ASN A 20 8.74 8.44 4.11
N GLY A 21 9.27 8.87 2.96
CA GLY A 21 9.35 8.04 1.75
C GLY A 21 10.65 7.27 1.66
N SER A 22 10.60 6.13 0.98
CA SER A 22 11.76 5.33 0.61
C SER A 22 11.71 4.92 -0.86
N PHE A 23 12.86 4.59 -1.42
CA PHE A 23 12.93 4.03 -2.78
C PHE A 23 12.34 2.63 -2.83
N LYS A 24 11.70 2.34 -3.96
CA LYS A 24 11.27 1.00 -4.32
C LYS A 24 11.97 0.58 -5.61
N THR A 25 12.90 -0.33 -5.50
CA THR A 25 13.73 -0.82 -6.61
C THR A 25 13.22 -2.14 -7.21
N GLY A 26 12.21 -2.73 -6.60
CA GLY A 26 11.64 -4.00 -7.06
C GLY A 26 10.59 -4.60 -6.13
N ILE A 27 10.32 -5.87 -6.36
CA ILE A 27 9.46 -6.70 -5.52
C ILE A 27 10.20 -8.00 -5.21
N ALA A 28 10.45 -8.27 -3.94
CA ALA A 28 10.95 -9.55 -3.49
C ALA A 28 9.78 -10.50 -3.19
N LYS A 29 9.94 -11.74 -3.55
CA LYS A 29 8.95 -12.81 -3.33
C LYS A 29 9.61 -14.01 -2.66
N GLU A 30 9.05 -14.46 -1.55
CA GLU A 30 9.55 -15.59 -0.77
C GLU A 30 8.45 -16.64 -0.56
N GLY A 31 8.80 -17.90 -0.65
CA GLY A 31 7.88 -19.01 -0.41
C GLY A 31 6.83 -19.24 -1.50
N TRP A 32 6.85 -18.49 -2.60
CA TRP A 32 5.87 -18.61 -3.67
C TRP A 32 6.18 -19.76 -4.64
N GLY A 33 5.12 -20.43 -5.10
CA GLY A 33 5.18 -21.51 -6.07
C GLY A 33 5.72 -22.83 -5.49
N LYS A 34 5.79 -23.87 -6.35
CA LYS A 34 6.11 -25.25 -5.93
C LYS A 34 7.49 -25.42 -5.27
N LYS A 35 8.44 -24.55 -5.59
CA LYS A 35 9.83 -24.65 -5.08
C LYS A 35 10.12 -23.77 -3.88
N GLY A 36 9.19 -22.87 -3.51
CA GLY A 36 9.32 -21.98 -2.36
C GLY A 36 10.59 -21.08 -2.36
N LYS A 37 11.24 -20.88 -3.51
CA LYS A 37 12.49 -20.13 -3.60
C LYS A 37 12.23 -18.64 -3.52
N ALA A 38 13.10 -17.91 -2.82
CA ALA A 38 13.13 -16.46 -2.85
C ALA A 38 13.68 -15.96 -4.20
N PHE A 39 13.07 -14.90 -4.73
CA PHE A 39 13.57 -14.17 -5.88
C PHE A 39 13.16 -12.69 -5.83
N ILE A 40 13.94 -11.82 -6.46
CA ILE A 40 13.65 -10.39 -6.56
C ILE A 40 13.37 -10.06 -8.02
N HIS A 41 12.19 -9.48 -8.26
CA HIS A 41 11.85 -8.85 -9.52
C HIS A 41 12.32 -7.39 -9.46
N ASN A 42 13.54 -7.15 -9.89
CA ASN A 42 14.11 -5.80 -9.92
C ASN A 42 13.44 -4.95 -11.00
N PHE A 43 13.26 -3.67 -10.74
CA PHE A 43 12.91 -2.71 -11.78
C PHE A 43 14.17 -2.35 -12.57
N PRO A 44 14.17 -2.50 -13.90
CA PRO A 44 15.33 -2.15 -14.70
C PRO A 44 15.58 -0.63 -14.67
N PRO A 45 16.84 -0.18 -14.50
CA PRO A 45 17.16 1.24 -14.61
C PRO A 45 16.69 1.84 -15.95
N PRO A 46 16.19 3.09 -15.98
CA PRO A 46 16.13 4.06 -14.88
C PRO A 46 14.85 3.98 -14.04
N ASN A 47 14.11 2.88 -14.10
CA ASN A 47 12.81 2.75 -13.43
C ASN A 47 13.01 2.63 -11.92
N VAL A 48 12.29 3.46 -11.19
CA VAL A 48 12.21 3.46 -9.75
C VAL A 48 10.79 3.84 -9.35
N ALA A 49 10.34 3.30 -8.24
CA ALA A 49 9.09 3.71 -7.59
C ALA A 49 9.40 4.15 -6.15
N TYR A 50 8.37 4.57 -5.43
CA TYR A 50 8.49 5.04 -4.06
C TYR A 50 7.47 4.35 -3.16
N HIS A 51 7.87 4.10 -1.92
CA HIS A 51 6.98 3.91 -0.79
C HIS A 51 6.88 5.22 -0.02
N PHE A 52 5.76 5.50 0.60
CA PHE A 52 5.55 6.72 1.39
C PHE A 52 4.43 6.53 2.41
N ASN A 53 4.43 7.40 3.40
CA ASN A 53 3.30 7.52 4.31
C ASN A 53 2.13 8.22 3.60
N ALA A 54 0.99 7.55 3.51
CA ALA A 54 -0.16 8.04 2.75
C ALA A 54 -0.73 9.35 3.31
N VAL A 55 -0.77 9.51 4.63
CA VAL A 55 -1.25 10.75 5.27
C VAL A 55 -0.32 11.90 4.97
N MET A 56 0.98 11.71 5.17
CA MET A 56 1.98 12.75 4.89
C MET A 56 2.01 13.14 3.41
N LEU A 57 1.82 12.18 2.50
CA LEU A 57 1.70 12.49 1.06
C LEU A 57 0.44 13.30 0.76
N GLN A 58 -0.69 12.98 1.40
CA GLN A 58 -1.93 13.75 1.25
C GLN A 58 -1.70 15.21 1.68
N ASP A 59 -1.12 15.42 2.85
CA ASP A 59 -0.84 16.75 3.38
C ASP A 59 0.12 17.53 2.47
N TYR A 60 1.15 16.85 1.96
CA TYR A 60 2.08 17.42 1.00
C TYR A 60 1.37 17.86 -0.29
N ILE A 61 0.54 16.99 -0.88
CA ILE A 61 -0.23 17.31 -2.10
C ILE A 61 -1.17 18.48 -1.85
N LEU A 62 -1.91 18.49 -0.74
CA LEU A 62 -2.81 19.59 -0.39
C LEU A 62 -2.05 20.91 -0.23
N SER A 63 -0.84 20.87 0.33
CA SER A 63 0.00 22.07 0.46
C SER A 63 0.40 22.68 -0.87
N ILE A 64 0.71 21.84 -1.87
CA ILE A 64 1.06 22.28 -3.24
C ILE A 64 -0.17 22.83 -3.99
N LEU A 65 -1.32 22.19 -3.76
CA LEU A 65 -2.56 22.50 -4.48
C LEU A 65 -3.40 23.60 -3.82
N LYS A 66 -2.99 24.12 -2.67
CA LYS A 66 -3.76 25.06 -1.82
C LYS A 66 -4.47 26.20 -2.59
N ASN A 67 -3.84 26.72 -3.63
CA ASN A 67 -4.39 27.81 -4.44
C ASN A 67 -5.02 27.32 -5.76
N LYS A 68 -5.03 26.02 -6.02
CA LYS A 68 -5.52 25.43 -7.29
C LYS A 68 -6.80 24.63 -7.11
N VAL A 69 -7.12 24.23 -5.87
CA VAL A 69 -8.29 23.39 -5.56
C VAL A 69 -9.05 23.97 -4.37
N LYS A 70 -10.36 23.80 -4.37
CA LYS A 70 -11.22 24.07 -3.22
C LYS A 70 -11.44 22.79 -2.45
N VAL A 71 -10.97 22.74 -1.22
CA VAL A 71 -11.24 21.63 -0.30
C VAL A 71 -12.50 21.94 0.50
N VAL A 72 -13.43 21.00 0.53
CA VAL A 72 -14.67 21.08 1.30
C VAL A 72 -14.75 19.86 2.19
N GLU A 73 -14.74 20.07 3.52
CA GLU A 73 -14.92 19.03 4.51
C GLU A 73 -16.42 18.90 4.83
N ASN A 74 -17.10 18.01 4.13
CA ASN A 74 -18.52 17.74 4.37
C ASN A 74 -18.91 16.34 3.90
N ASN A 75 -19.98 15.79 4.45
CA ASN A 75 -20.65 14.61 3.92
C ASN A 75 -21.52 15.02 2.72
N ILE A 76 -20.98 14.85 1.52
CA ILE A 76 -21.65 15.22 0.27
C ILE A 76 -22.02 13.93 -0.47
N SER A 77 -23.27 13.83 -0.93
CA SER A 77 -23.69 12.81 -1.88
C SER A 77 -23.24 13.21 -3.30
N SER A 78 -22.80 12.24 -4.10
CA SER A 78 -22.45 12.50 -5.50
C SER A 78 -23.59 13.16 -6.32
N ASN A 79 -24.83 12.90 -5.93
CA ASN A 79 -26.02 13.48 -6.59
C ASN A 79 -26.24 14.98 -6.26
N GLU A 80 -25.53 15.50 -5.25
CA GLU A 80 -25.61 16.91 -4.83
C GLU A 80 -24.52 17.78 -5.44
N LEU A 81 -23.62 17.16 -6.23
CA LEU A 81 -22.51 17.85 -6.86
C LEU A 81 -22.89 18.32 -8.27
N ASP A 82 -22.83 19.64 -8.49
CA ASP A 82 -22.89 20.23 -9.82
C ASP A 82 -21.49 20.21 -10.45
N ALA A 83 -21.18 19.13 -11.16
CA ALA A 83 -19.88 18.92 -11.78
C ALA A 83 -20.02 18.12 -13.08
N ASN A 84 -19.20 18.46 -14.08
CA ASN A 84 -19.14 17.74 -15.35
C ASN A 84 -18.56 16.33 -15.21
N PHE A 85 -17.75 16.12 -14.17
CA PHE A 85 -17.11 14.82 -13.89
C PHE A 85 -16.90 14.64 -12.40
N ILE A 86 -17.22 13.46 -11.87
CA ILE A 86 -17.09 13.11 -10.45
C ILE A 86 -16.21 11.87 -10.34
N MET A 87 -15.13 11.96 -9.54
CA MET A 87 -14.32 10.84 -9.12
C MET A 87 -14.68 10.47 -7.68
N ASP A 88 -15.40 9.36 -7.49
CA ASP A 88 -15.72 8.85 -6.16
C ASP A 88 -14.57 7.98 -5.64
N CYS A 89 -13.88 8.47 -4.63
CA CYS A 89 -12.78 7.79 -3.94
C CYS A 89 -13.16 7.43 -2.48
N SER A 90 -14.45 7.35 -2.16
CA SER A 90 -14.96 7.07 -0.80
C SER A 90 -14.77 5.62 -0.33
N GLY A 91 -14.19 4.75 -1.17
CA GLY A 91 -13.90 3.37 -0.87
C GLY A 91 -14.93 2.39 -1.42
N LYS A 92 -15.28 1.34 -0.65
CA LYS A 92 -16.20 0.32 -1.10
C LYS A 92 -17.61 0.91 -1.30
N PRO A 93 -18.23 0.75 -2.48
CA PRO A 93 -19.57 1.27 -2.72
C PRO A 93 -20.61 0.57 -1.81
N LYS A 94 -21.66 1.29 -1.43
CA LYS A 94 -22.73 0.77 -0.57
C LYS A 94 -23.53 -0.33 -1.26
N THR A 95 -23.70 -0.26 -2.58
CA THR A 95 -24.34 -1.29 -3.41
C THR A 95 -23.36 -1.79 -4.46
N LEU A 96 -23.41 -3.09 -4.75
CA LEU A 96 -22.55 -3.74 -5.74
C LEU A 96 -23.27 -4.05 -7.07
N GLU A 97 -24.49 -3.54 -7.24
CA GLU A 97 -25.35 -3.84 -8.41
C GLU A 97 -24.73 -3.47 -9.76
N LYS A 98 -23.79 -2.50 -9.76
CA LYS A 98 -23.11 -2.02 -10.97
C LYS A 98 -21.66 -2.51 -11.08
N PHE A 99 -21.25 -3.48 -10.26
CA PHE A 99 -19.87 -3.96 -10.19
C PHE A 99 -19.81 -5.47 -10.35
N ASP A 100 -18.89 -5.91 -11.18
CA ASP A 100 -18.52 -7.32 -11.24
C ASP A 100 -17.64 -7.69 -10.05
N ILE A 101 -18.05 -8.67 -9.28
CA ILE A 101 -17.29 -9.14 -8.12
C ILE A 101 -16.39 -10.29 -8.58
N SER A 102 -15.08 -10.13 -8.40
CA SER A 102 -14.14 -11.20 -8.67
C SER A 102 -14.33 -12.37 -7.69
N SER A 103 -14.63 -13.54 -8.22
CA SER A 103 -14.71 -14.80 -7.45
C SER A 103 -13.35 -15.49 -7.28
N TYR A 104 -12.28 -14.96 -7.89
CA TYR A 104 -10.96 -15.58 -7.92
C TYR A 104 -9.99 -15.03 -6.88
N ILE A 105 -10.40 -14.05 -6.05
CA ILE A 105 -9.55 -13.51 -5.00
C ILE A 105 -9.66 -14.41 -3.76
N PRO A 106 -8.61 -15.16 -3.39
CA PRO A 106 -8.68 -16.14 -2.30
C PRO A 106 -8.61 -15.52 -0.91
N VAL A 107 -8.35 -14.21 -0.80
CA VAL A 107 -8.22 -13.47 0.47
C VAL A 107 -9.26 -12.36 0.56
N ASN A 108 -9.85 -12.16 1.74
CA ASN A 108 -10.92 -11.19 1.96
C ASN A 108 -10.71 -10.33 3.21
N SER A 109 -9.58 -10.50 3.89
CA SER A 109 -9.24 -9.77 5.12
C SER A 109 -7.75 -9.50 5.18
N VAL A 110 -7.38 -8.46 5.95
CA VAL A 110 -5.99 -8.13 6.23
C VAL A 110 -5.79 -7.82 7.71
N HIS A 111 -4.73 -8.35 8.29
CA HIS A 111 -4.21 -7.94 9.58
C HIS A 111 -2.98 -7.06 9.34
N VAL A 112 -3.04 -5.80 9.80
CA VAL A 112 -1.97 -4.81 9.58
C VAL A 112 -1.26 -4.56 10.90
N THR A 113 0.06 -4.50 10.84
CA THR A 113 0.93 -4.11 11.96
C THR A 113 2.09 -3.26 11.44
N GLN A 114 2.84 -2.68 12.35
CA GLN A 114 4.02 -1.86 12.05
C GLN A 114 5.17 -2.30 12.94
N CYS A 115 6.38 -2.22 12.40
CA CYS A 115 7.62 -2.47 13.09
C CYS A 115 8.50 -1.23 12.92
N ASP A 116 8.87 -0.59 14.03
CA ASP A 116 9.76 0.56 14.03
C ASP A 116 11.21 0.13 13.76
N TRP A 117 11.95 0.96 13.06
CA TRP A 117 13.37 0.79 12.79
C TRP A 117 14.09 2.12 12.63
N ASP A 118 15.39 2.12 12.79
CA ASP A 118 16.21 3.34 12.67
C ASP A 118 16.47 3.73 11.21
N TYR A 119 16.41 2.77 10.28
CA TYR A 119 16.61 2.98 8.85
C TYR A 119 16.00 1.83 8.03
N PRO A 120 15.64 2.06 6.77
CA PRO A 120 15.12 1.02 5.88
C PRO A 120 16.15 -0.08 5.62
N ARG A 121 15.82 -1.31 5.99
CA ARG A 121 16.72 -2.47 5.83
C ARG A 121 16.72 -3.04 4.42
N PHE A 122 15.75 -2.65 3.60
CA PHE A 122 15.64 -3.05 2.19
C PHE A 122 14.88 -1.98 1.38
N GLN A 123 15.02 -2.01 0.04
CA GLN A 123 14.44 -1.02 -0.88
C GLN A 123 13.48 -1.66 -1.90
N TYR A 124 12.73 -2.66 -1.51
CA TYR A 124 11.74 -3.34 -2.33
C TYR A 124 10.46 -3.60 -1.52
N THR A 125 9.34 -3.88 -2.18
CA THR A 125 8.21 -4.47 -1.47
C THR A 125 8.51 -5.95 -1.27
N LEU A 126 8.54 -6.42 -0.05
CA LEU A 126 8.65 -7.85 0.25
C LEU A 126 7.26 -8.48 0.25
N THR A 127 7.12 -9.65 -0.37
CA THR A 127 5.93 -10.49 -0.29
C THR A 127 6.31 -11.91 0.08
N VAL A 128 5.70 -12.46 1.10
CA VAL A 128 6.00 -13.80 1.64
C VAL A 128 4.75 -14.64 1.63
N ALA A 129 4.79 -15.80 0.96
CA ALA A 129 3.71 -16.78 1.05
C ALA A 129 3.71 -17.42 2.45
N ARG A 130 2.54 -17.53 3.06
CA ARG A 130 2.36 -18.05 4.42
C ARG A 130 1.26 -19.10 4.46
N PRO A 131 1.16 -19.91 5.52
CA PRO A 131 0.17 -21.00 5.61
C PRO A 131 -1.28 -20.55 5.46
N TYR A 132 -1.61 -19.33 5.94
CA TYR A 132 -2.98 -18.81 5.93
C TYR A 132 -3.24 -17.75 4.87
N GLY A 133 -2.24 -17.46 4.02
CA GLY A 133 -2.33 -16.44 2.99
C GLY A 133 -0.96 -15.91 2.59
N TRP A 134 -0.76 -14.59 2.65
CA TRP A 134 0.53 -14.00 2.33
C TRP A 134 0.75 -12.66 3.04
N VAL A 135 2.00 -12.35 3.28
CA VAL A 135 2.42 -11.11 3.94
C VAL A 135 3.05 -10.18 2.92
N PHE A 136 2.74 -8.90 3.03
CA PHE A 136 3.55 -7.84 2.43
C PHE A 136 4.30 -7.05 3.50
N ALA A 137 5.48 -6.56 3.15
CA ALA A 137 6.24 -5.62 3.97
C ALA A 137 6.68 -4.43 3.11
N ILE A 138 6.36 -3.23 3.58
CA ILE A 138 6.61 -1.96 2.90
C ILE A 138 7.53 -1.12 3.77
N PRO A 139 8.81 -0.93 3.35
CA PRO A 139 9.77 -0.12 4.09
C PRO A 139 9.45 1.36 3.94
N LEU A 140 9.39 2.08 5.05
CA LEU A 140 9.45 3.52 5.15
C LEU A 140 10.76 3.91 5.83
N GLN A 141 11.02 5.20 6.08
CA GLN A 141 12.29 5.63 6.67
C GLN A 141 12.43 5.20 8.13
N ASP A 142 11.36 5.32 8.92
CA ASP A 142 11.33 5.08 10.36
C ASP A 142 10.62 3.79 10.78
N ARG A 143 9.98 3.09 9.83
CA ARG A 143 9.22 1.88 10.12
C ARG A 143 9.01 0.99 8.90
N CYS A 144 8.63 -0.24 9.15
CA CYS A 144 8.11 -1.14 8.14
C CYS A 144 6.61 -1.39 8.39
N SER A 145 5.79 -1.11 7.39
CA SER A 145 4.37 -1.48 7.44
C SER A 145 4.21 -2.90 6.92
N VAL A 146 3.55 -3.74 7.71
CA VAL A 146 3.35 -5.16 7.42
C VAL A 146 1.88 -5.47 7.38
N GLY A 147 1.43 -6.17 6.34
CA GLY A 147 0.06 -6.64 6.25
C GLY A 147 -0.01 -8.11 5.88
N TYR A 148 -0.77 -8.87 6.63
CA TYR A 148 -1.07 -10.27 6.37
C TYR A 148 -2.45 -10.40 5.76
N LEU A 149 -2.52 -10.75 4.48
CA LEU A 149 -3.76 -11.02 3.79
C LEU A 149 -4.16 -12.49 3.97
N TYR A 150 -5.39 -12.70 4.38
CA TYR A 150 -5.93 -14.05 4.64
C TYR A 150 -7.42 -14.13 4.32
N ASN A 151 -7.95 -15.34 4.33
CA ASN A 151 -9.39 -15.56 4.19
C ASN A 151 -9.99 -15.85 5.57
N LYS A 152 -10.77 -14.90 6.10
CA LYS A 152 -11.39 -15.00 7.43
C LYS A 152 -12.50 -16.07 7.52
N ASP A 153 -12.99 -16.57 6.38
CA ASP A 153 -14.04 -17.59 6.36
C ASP A 153 -13.48 -19.00 6.60
N ILE A 154 -12.16 -19.16 6.45
CA ILE A 154 -11.45 -20.43 6.65
C ILE A 154 -10.28 -20.37 7.66
N ASN A 155 -9.83 -19.17 8.03
CA ASN A 155 -8.70 -18.98 8.97
C ASN A 155 -9.09 -17.98 10.05
N THR A 156 -8.66 -18.22 11.27
CA THR A 156 -8.93 -17.30 12.38
C THR A 156 -7.89 -16.17 12.44
N LEU A 157 -8.29 -15.03 12.97
CA LEU A 157 -7.35 -13.93 13.24
C LEU A 157 -6.26 -14.34 14.23
N GLU A 158 -6.57 -15.27 15.16
CA GLU A 158 -5.62 -15.77 16.15
C GLU A 158 -4.49 -16.57 15.49
N ASP A 159 -4.80 -17.42 14.51
CA ASP A 159 -3.79 -18.16 13.75
C ASP A 159 -2.87 -17.21 12.98
N VAL A 160 -3.45 -16.19 12.37
CA VAL A 160 -2.71 -15.15 11.64
C VAL A 160 -1.76 -14.39 12.56
N LYS A 161 -2.22 -13.97 13.76
CA LYS A 161 -1.39 -13.27 14.74
C LYS A 161 -0.23 -14.14 15.25
N LYS A 162 -0.47 -15.41 15.53
CA LYS A 162 0.58 -16.35 15.93
C LYS A 162 1.65 -16.51 14.85
N ASP A 163 1.23 -16.60 13.58
CA ASP A 163 2.15 -16.73 12.45
C ASP A 163 2.94 -15.43 12.20
N VAL A 164 2.33 -14.25 12.39
CA VAL A 164 3.03 -12.95 12.31
C VAL A 164 4.11 -12.87 13.39
N ASN A 165 3.80 -13.18 14.63
CA ASN A 165 4.77 -13.15 15.72
C ASN A 165 5.97 -14.06 15.42
N TYR A 166 5.73 -15.27 14.91
CA TYR A 166 6.81 -16.17 14.49
C TYR A 166 7.74 -15.57 13.43
N ILE A 167 7.24 -14.71 12.55
CA ILE A 167 8.07 -14.04 11.53
C ILE A 167 8.96 -12.97 12.17
N PHE A 168 8.45 -12.25 13.18
CA PHE A 168 9.18 -11.16 13.84
C PHE A 168 10.15 -11.65 14.92
N ASP A 169 9.94 -12.83 15.48
CA ASP A 169 10.81 -13.43 16.49
C ASP A 169 12.08 -14.06 15.90
N LYS A 170 12.27 -14.03 14.57
CA LYS A 170 13.44 -14.50 13.82
C LYS A 170 14.27 -13.38 13.25
#